data_9e5d841746647164160c2d8a6899660e
#
_entry.id   9e5d841746647164160c2d8a6899660e
#
_cell.length_a   1.000
_cell.length_b   1.000
_cell.length_c   1.000
_cell.angle_alpha   90.00
_cell.angle_beta   90.00
_cell.angle_gamma   90.00
#
_symmetry.space_group_name_H-M   'P 1'
#
loop_
_entity.id
_entity.type
_entity.pdbx_description
1 polymer ?
#
loop_
_entity_poly.entity_id
_entity_poly.type
_entity_poly.pdbx_seq_one_letter_code
_entity_poly.pdbx_strand_id
1 'polypeptide(L)'
;QKGDLFVVRPGESIPTDGIVVEGSGAVDESALTGESIPVDKKERDCVSGATINQSGFLRCKATRVGEDTTLSQIIHMVGDAAATKAPIAKVADKVSGVFVPVVMAVAVLTIIVWLAFGETIGFALARGISVLVISCPCALGLATPVAIMVGNGVGAKNGILFKTAVSLEETGKIDVVVLDKTGTITKGRPTVTDILPGSAFSESELLTYAYILEKKSEHPLAHAILKKAEEEAIQTKEEAKNFTAVSGNGLTGEIGGDKFFGGNLKFAEGRTVISEAVRKQAESFASEGKTPLFFGRNEELIGIIAVADIIKEDSPQAVRELKNMGMNEFQIMTSNFYPEQKARIQESWKRLFGHQQAIEAGDNSGVHSVQAGLWC
;
A
#
# COMPACT_ATOMS: atom_id res chain seq x y z
N GLN A 1 -10.51 10.26 -25.78
CA GLN A 1 -11.89 10.26 -25.28
C GLN A 1 -12.24 8.85 -24.78
N LYS A 2 -13.28 8.74 -23.96
CA LYS A 2 -13.80 7.43 -23.57
C LYS A 2 -14.22 6.65 -24.80
N GLY A 3 -13.70 5.42 -24.93
CA GLY A 3 -13.93 4.56 -26.09
C GLY A 3 -12.80 4.56 -27.13
N ASP A 4 -11.85 5.47 -27.03
CA ASP A 4 -10.69 5.51 -27.92
C ASP A 4 -9.80 4.28 -27.71
N LEU A 5 -9.16 3.85 -28.81
CA LEU A 5 -8.21 2.75 -28.77
C LEU A 5 -6.80 3.30 -28.64
N PHE A 6 -6.02 2.70 -27.73
CA PHE A 6 -4.60 3.01 -27.57
C PHE A 6 -3.78 1.72 -27.50
N VAL A 7 -2.51 1.84 -27.80
CA VAL A 7 -1.56 0.73 -27.82
C VAL A 7 -0.47 1.02 -26.80
N VAL A 8 -0.08 0.00 -26.03
CA VAL A 8 0.99 0.08 -25.05
C VAL A 8 2.01 -1.00 -25.33
N ARG A 9 3.25 -0.58 -25.59
CA ARG A 9 4.39 -1.46 -25.85
C ARG A 9 5.16 -1.74 -24.55
N PRO A 10 6.02 -2.75 -24.51
CA PRO A 10 6.90 -2.96 -23.39
C PRO A 10 7.71 -1.71 -23.01
N GLY A 11 7.75 -1.37 -21.73
CA GLY A 11 8.39 -0.17 -21.19
C GLY A 11 7.54 1.10 -21.24
N GLU A 12 6.38 1.10 -21.90
CA GLU A 12 5.51 2.26 -21.96
C GLU A 12 4.52 2.31 -20.79
N SER A 13 4.25 3.52 -20.30
CA SER A 13 3.21 3.76 -19.30
C SER A 13 1.83 3.73 -19.96
N ILE A 14 0.86 3.11 -19.28
CA ILE A 14 -0.54 3.10 -19.68
C ILE A 14 -1.12 4.50 -19.48
N PRO A 15 -1.62 5.15 -20.55
CA PRO A 15 -1.98 6.57 -20.50
C PRO A 15 -3.27 6.86 -19.73
N THR A 16 -4.18 5.89 -19.66
CA THR A 16 -5.50 6.05 -19.02
C THR A 16 -6.12 4.69 -18.66
N ASP A 17 -7.16 4.69 -17.85
CA ASP A 17 -7.86 3.45 -17.51
C ASP A 17 -8.56 2.86 -18.73
N GLY A 18 -8.45 1.54 -18.88
CA GLY A 18 -8.97 0.85 -20.05
C GLY A 18 -9.24 -0.63 -19.84
N ILE A 19 -9.71 -1.27 -20.90
CA ILE A 19 -9.88 -2.72 -21.01
C ILE A 19 -9.05 -3.21 -22.18
N VAL A 20 -8.31 -4.29 -22.00
CA VAL A 20 -7.56 -4.95 -23.08
C VAL A 20 -8.54 -5.53 -24.09
N VAL A 21 -8.41 -5.14 -25.35
CA VAL A 21 -9.22 -5.64 -26.46
C VAL A 21 -8.47 -6.61 -27.35
N GLU A 22 -7.13 -6.58 -27.31
CA GLU A 22 -6.26 -7.44 -28.11
C GLU A 22 -4.87 -7.52 -27.46
N GLY A 23 -4.26 -8.71 -27.48
CA GLY A 23 -2.91 -8.95 -26.98
C GLY A 23 -2.87 -9.45 -25.54
N SER A 24 -1.66 -9.64 -25.04
CA SER A 24 -1.38 -10.01 -23.64
C SER A 24 -0.03 -9.45 -23.23
N GLY A 25 0.13 -9.18 -21.93
CA GLY A 25 1.36 -8.64 -21.37
C GLY A 25 1.38 -8.68 -19.85
N ALA A 26 2.53 -8.41 -19.26
CA ALA A 26 2.68 -8.25 -17.83
C ALA A 26 2.77 -6.77 -17.48
N VAL A 27 1.89 -6.29 -16.63
CA VAL A 27 1.77 -4.88 -16.24
C VAL A 27 2.22 -4.70 -14.79
N ASP A 28 3.16 -3.81 -14.57
CA ASP A 28 3.58 -3.37 -13.25
C ASP A 28 2.57 -2.37 -12.70
N GLU A 29 1.79 -2.81 -11.73
CA GLU A 29 0.79 -2.02 -11.02
C GLU A 29 1.29 -1.57 -9.64
N SER A 30 2.59 -1.70 -9.35
CA SER A 30 3.18 -1.42 -8.02
C SER A 30 2.92 0.00 -7.54
N ALA A 31 2.86 0.98 -8.44
CA ALA A 31 2.53 2.37 -8.10
C ALA A 31 1.12 2.55 -7.52
N LEU A 32 0.19 1.64 -7.81
CA LEU A 32 -1.20 1.66 -7.34
C LEU A 32 -1.46 0.62 -6.23
N THR A 33 -0.86 -0.56 -6.36
CA THR A 33 -1.13 -1.70 -5.47
C THR A 33 -0.05 -1.94 -4.42
N GLY A 34 1.15 -1.40 -4.63
CA GLY A 34 2.33 -1.68 -3.81
C GLY A 34 2.99 -3.04 -4.11
N GLU A 35 2.39 -3.88 -4.97
CA GLU A 35 2.92 -5.22 -5.28
C GLU A 35 3.98 -5.15 -6.38
N SER A 36 5.18 -5.67 -6.08
CA SER A 36 6.32 -5.61 -7.01
C SER A 36 6.26 -6.65 -8.14
N ILE A 37 5.32 -7.60 -8.08
CA ILE A 37 5.18 -8.65 -9.10
C ILE A 37 4.23 -8.15 -10.17
N PRO A 38 4.64 -8.06 -11.44
CA PRO A 38 3.77 -7.66 -12.53
C PRO A 38 2.56 -8.59 -12.67
N VAL A 39 1.43 -8.01 -13.00
CA VAL A 39 0.17 -8.74 -13.18
C VAL A 39 -0.02 -9.04 -14.67
N ASP A 40 -0.20 -10.33 -14.99
CA ASP A 40 -0.51 -10.73 -16.35
C ASP A 40 -1.90 -10.22 -16.76
N LYS A 41 -1.95 -9.54 -17.89
CA LYS A 41 -3.17 -9.01 -18.51
C LYS A 41 -3.42 -9.69 -19.85
N LYS A 42 -4.67 -10.02 -20.10
CA LYS A 42 -5.17 -10.63 -21.32
C LYS A 42 -6.45 -9.93 -21.77
N GLU A 43 -7.01 -10.34 -22.88
CA GLU A 43 -8.27 -9.78 -23.39
C GLU A 43 -9.38 -9.77 -22.31
N ARG A 44 -10.06 -8.66 -22.21
CA ARG A 44 -11.10 -8.28 -21.24
C ARG A 44 -10.62 -7.92 -19.83
N ASP A 45 -9.31 -7.99 -19.56
CA ASP A 45 -8.78 -7.52 -18.29
C ASP A 45 -8.71 -5.99 -18.25
N CYS A 46 -8.94 -5.42 -17.06
CA CYS A 46 -8.80 -3.99 -16.83
C CYS A 46 -7.33 -3.61 -16.69
N VAL A 47 -6.99 -2.44 -17.19
CA VAL A 47 -5.69 -1.77 -17.00
C VAL A 47 -5.91 -0.37 -16.45
N SER A 48 -5.03 0.05 -15.57
CA SER A 48 -5.10 1.36 -14.91
C SER A 48 -4.07 2.34 -15.47
N GLY A 49 -4.46 3.59 -15.59
CA GLY A 49 -3.53 4.66 -15.96
C GLY A 49 -2.36 4.78 -14.99
N ALA A 50 -1.21 5.25 -15.50
CA ALA A 50 0.05 5.40 -14.78
C ALA A 50 0.75 4.09 -14.35
N THR A 51 0.25 2.92 -14.72
CA THR A 51 0.96 1.64 -14.60
C THR A 51 1.87 1.41 -15.82
N ILE A 52 2.83 0.49 -15.73
CA ILE A 52 3.85 0.28 -16.77
C ILE A 52 3.70 -1.12 -17.37
N ASN A 53 3.57 -1.21 -18.68
CA ASN A 53 3.63 -2.49 -19.37
C ASN A 53 5.08 -2.97 -19.44
N GLN A 54 5.42 -4.06 -18.75
CA GLN A 54 6.77 -4.60 -18.72
C GLN A 54 7.05 -5.55 -19.88
N SER A 55 6.04 -6.29 -20.36
CA SER A 55 6.23 -7.25 -21.44
C SER A 55 4.96 -7.44 -22.26
N GLY A 56 5.12 -7.87 -23.50
CA GLY A 56 4.00 -8.13 -24.38
C GLY A 56 3.40 -6.87 -25.01
N PHE A 57 2.41 -7.06 -25.85
CA PHE A 57 1.70 -6.01 -26.58
C PHE A 57 0.27 -5.94 -26.10
N LEU A 58 -0.18 -4.75 -25.72
CA LEU A 58 -1.53 -4.50 -25.27
C LEU A 58 -2.21 -3.45 -26.14
N ARG A 59 -3.35 -3.80 -26.73
CA ARG A 59 -4.27 -2.86 -27.35
C ARG A 59 -5.48 -2.71 -26.47
N CYS A 60 -5.70 -1.50 -25.97
CA CYS A 60 -6.70 -1.22 -24.96
C CYS A 60 -7.74 -0.22 -25.46
N LYS A 61 -8.93 -0.30 -24.92
CA LYS A 61 -10.01 0.66 -25.12
C LYS A 61 -10.21 1.47 -23.84
N ALA A 62 -10.12 2.80 -23.95
CA ALA A 62 -10.29 3.71 -22.83
C ALA A 62 -11.68 3.61 -22.20
N THR A 63 -11.74 3.39 -20.89
CA THR A 63 -12.99 3.32 -20.13
C THR A 63 -13.24 4.56 -19.28
N ARG A 64 -12.16 5.17 -18.76
CA ARG A 64 -12.18 6.42 -18.00
C ARG A 64 -11.08 7.33 -18.51
N VAL A 65 -11.31 8.64 -18.51
CA VAL A 65 -10.36 9.64 -19.03
C VAL A 65 -10.41 10.89 -18.16
N GLY A 66 -9.30 11.64 -18.11
CA GLY A 66 -9.23 12.91 -17.38
C GLY A 66 -9.44 12.73 -15.88
N GLU A 67 -10.34 13.49 -15.30
CA GLU A 67 -10.64 13.51 -13.87
C GLU A 67 -11.31 12.21 -13.36
N ASP A 68 -11.93 11.45 -14.26
CA ASP A 68 -12.59 10.18 -13.92
C ASP A 68 -11.61 8.99 -13.79
N THR A 69 -10.32 9.18 -14.13
CA THR A 69 -9.33 8.10 -13.99
C THR A 69 -9.09 7.75 -12.52
N THR A 70 -8.73 6.48 -12.29
CA THR A 70 -8.39 5.97 -10.95
C THR A 70 -7.32 6.84 -10.27
N LEU A 71 -6.28 7.23 -11.00
CA LEU A 71 -5.23 8.11 -10.46
C LEU A 71 -5.78 9.49 -10.08
N SER A 72 -6.61 10.12 -10.91
CA SER A 72 -7.21 11.43 -10.60
C SER A 72 -8.11 11.36 -9.39
N GLN A 73 -8.90 10.30 -9.22
CA GLN A 73 -9.73 10.08 -8.04
C GLN A 73 -8.88 9.95 -6.76
N ILE A 74 -7.73 9.26 -6.82
CA ILE A 74 -6.79 9.18 -5.71
C ILE A 74 -6.24 10.57 -5.35
N ILE A 75 -5.84 11.37 -6.36
CA ILE A 75 -5.33 12.72 -6.16
C ILE A 75 -6.39 13.61 -5.50
N HIS A 76 -7.64 13.55 -5.95
CA HIS A 76 -8.75 14.30 -5.34
C HIS A 76 -9.00 13.89 -3.90
N MET A 77 -9.06 12.59 -3.58
CA MET A 77 -9.22 12.10 -2.20
C MET A 77 -8.10 12.59 -1.27
N VAL A 78 -6.86 12.61 -1.75
CA VAL A 78 -5.71 13.13 -0.98
C VAL A 78 -5.84 14.65 -0.78
N GLY A 79 -6.28 15.39 -1.81
CA GLY A 79 -6.51 16.84 -1.74
C GLY A 79 -7.60 17.23 -0.73
N ASP A 80 -8.73 16.54 -0.76
CA ASP A 80 -9.85 16.77 0.15
C ASP A 80 -9.50 16.44 1.60
N ALA A 81 -8.72 15.38 1.82
CA ALA A 81 -8.22 15.05 3.15
C ALA A 81 -7.32 16.14 3.74
N ALA A 82 -6.54 16.83 2.91
CA ALA A 82 -5.65 17.91 3.34
C ALA A 82 -6.40 19.21 3.73
N ALA A 83 -7.63 19.42 3.26
CA ALA A 83 -8.42 20.66 3.47
C ALA A 83 -9.24 20.66 4.76
N THR A 84 -9.31 19.57 5.53
CA THR A 84 -10.19 19.44 6.70
C THR A 84 -9.60 20.07 7.97
N LYS A 85 -10.41 20.94 8.65
CA LYS A 85 -10.05 21.48 9.97
C LYS A 85 -10.14 20.42 11.07
N ALA A 86 -9.22 20.46 12.03
CA ALA A 86 -9.25 19.58 13.19
C ALA A 86 -10.60 19.64 13.94
N PRO A 87 -11.17 18.50 14.39
CA PRO A 87 -12.45 18.46 15.09
C PRO A 87 -12.47 19.34 16.33
N ILE A 88 -11.39 19.37 17.11
CA ILE A 88 -11.28 20.20 18.32
C ILE A 88 -11.34 21.70 18.01
N ALA A 89 -10.81 22.16 16.87
CA ALA A 89 -10.92 23.55 16.45
C ALA A 89 -12.38 23.95 16.17
N LYS A 90 -13.17 23.05 15.54
CA LYS A 90 -14.61 23.27 15.32
C LYS A 90 -15.40 23.34 16.61
N VAL A 91 -15.04 22.56 17.63
CA VAL A 91 -15.66 22.60 18.97
C VAL A 91 -15.31 23.92 19.64
N ALA A 92 -14.05 24.36 19.61
CA ALA A 92 -13.61 25.63 20.15
C ALA A 92 -14.34 26.80 19.51
N ASP A 93 -14.49 26.83 18.17
CA ASP A 93 -15.24 27.86 17.44
C ASP A 93 -16.72 27.88 17.87
N LYS A 94 -17.36 26.71 18.01
CA LYS A 94 -18.76 26.59 18.44
C LYS A 94 -18.99 27.10 19.87
N VAL A 95 -18.09 26.70 20.78
CA VAL A 95 -18.12 27.16 22.18
C VAL A 95 -17.95 28.69 22.23
N SER A 96 -16.98 29.25 21.53
CA SER A 96 -16.73 30.70 21.47
C SER A 96 -17.90 31.43 20.89
N GLY A 97 -18.58 30.88 19.88
CA GLY A 97 -19.77 31.49 19.25
C GLY A 97 -20.95 31.70 20.21
N VAL A 98 -21.08 30.87 21.25
CA VAL A 98 -22.11 31.02 22.29
C VAL A 98 -21.58 31.80 23.51
N PHE A 99 -20.36 31.49 23.90
CA PHE A 99 -19.77 32.06 25.13
C PHE A 99 -19.58 33.60 25.07
N VAL A 100 -19.06 34.09 23.95
CA VAL A 100 -18.78 35.53 23.78
C VAL A 100 -20.03 36.38 23.89
N PRO A 101 -21.15 36.09 23.19
CA PRO A 101 -22.41 36.87 23.39
C PRO A 101 -22.93 36.80 24.82
N VAL A 102 -22.84 35.65 25.50
CA VAL A 102 -23.28 35.51 26.90
C VAL A 102 -22.47 36.42 27.81
N VAL A 103 -21.13 36.36 27.69
CA VAL A 103 -20.24 37.19 28.53
C VAL A 103 -20.46 38.70 28.24
N MET A 104 -20.68 39.06 26.99
CA MET A 104 -21.03 40.46 26.65
C MET A 104 -22.32 40.88 27.32
N ALA A 105 -23.35 40.03 27.32
CA ALA A 105 -24.62 40.33 28.00
C ALA A 105 -24.43 40.50 29.53
N VAL A 106 -23.63 39.63 30.16
CA VAL A 106 -23.29 39.74 31.58
C VAL A 106 -22.51 41.00 31.87
N ALA A 107 -21.55 41.37 31.03
CA ALA A 107 -20.80 42.62 31.21
C ALA A 107 -21.70 43.87 31.13
N VAL A 108 -22.60 43.91 30.14
CA VAL A 108 -23.59 45.00 30.02
C VAL A 108 -24.52 45.07 31.23
N LEU A 109 -25.04 43.91 31.66
CA LEU A 109 -25.86 43.82 32.87
C LEU A 109 -25.12 44.33 34.10
N THR A 110 -23.85 43.96 34.25
CA THR A 110 -22.98 44.44 35.34
C THR A 110 -22.86 45.94 35.36
N ILE A 111 -22.65 46.57 34.19
CA ILE A 111 -22.60 48.06 34.07
C ILE A 111 -23.92 48.66 34.49
N ILE A 112 -25.04 48.15 33.99
CA ILE A 112 -26.38 48.69 34.31
C ILE A 112 -26.66 48.61 35.81
N VAL A 113 -26.34 47.47 36.43
CA VAL A 113 -26.56 47.24 37.88
C VAL A 113 -25.77 48.24 38.74
N TRP A 114 -24.48 48.47 38.43
CA TRP A 114 -23.66 49.40 39.19
C TRP A 114 -24.12 50.88 39.00
N LEU A 115 -24.55 51.22 37.80
CA LEU A 115 -25.17 52.55 37.56
C LEU A 115 -26.47 52.74 38.33
N ALA A 116 -27.31 51.68 38.42
CA ALA A 116 -28.56 51.72 39.18
C ALA A 116 -28.31 51.84 40.70
N PHE A 117 -27.18 51.36 41.21
CA PHE A 117 -26.73 51.57 42.59
C PHE A 117 -26.15 52.98 42.85
N GLY A 118 -26.09 53.85 41.83
CA GLY A 118 -25.61 55.19 41.96
C GLY A 118 -24.11 55.39 41.84
N GLU A 119 -23.40 54.38 41.43
CA GLU A 119 -21.95 54.46 41.21
C GLU A 119 -21.59 55.28 39.94
N THR A 120 -20.37 55.78 39.91
CA THR A 120 -19.91 56.60 38.76
C THR A 120 -19.78 55.75 37.51
N ILE A 121 -19.94 56.38 36.34
CA ILE A 121 -19.80 55.71 35.02
C ILE A 121 -18.43 55.04 34.89
N GLY A 122 -17.36 55.70 35.39
CA GLY A 122 -16.01 55.14 35.36
C GLY A 122 -15.87 53.82 36.18
N PHE A 123 -16.51 53.77 37.35
CA PHE A 123 -16.51 52.58 38.19
C PHE A 123 -17.31 51.46 37.54
N ALA A 124 -18.51 51.72 37.04
CA ALA A 124 -19.36 50.74 36.38
C ALA A 124 -18.69 50.15 35.12
N LEU A 125 -18.09 51.00 34.29
CA LEU A 125 -17.33 50.56 33.12
C LEU A 125 -16.13 49.68 33.50
N ALA A 126 -15.36 50.06 34.52
CA ALA A 126 -14.23 49.26 34.98
C ALA A 126 -14.66 47.84 35.39
N ARG A 127 -15.82 47.68 36.04
CA ARG A 127 -16.38 46.37 36.45
C ARG A 127 -16.85 45.54 35.24
N GLY A 128 -17.54 46.18 34.28
CA GLY A 128 -17.95 45.51 33.05
C GLY A 128 -16.76 45.05 32.22
N ILE A 129 -15.73 45.89 32.08
CA ILE A 129 -14.48 45.52 31.39
C ILE A 129 -13.78 44.37 32.13
N SER A 130 -13.76 44.36 33.47
CA SER A 130 -13.19 43.27 34.25
C SER A 130 -13.86 41.93 33.95
N VAL A 131 -15.20 41.92 33.82
CA VAL A 131 -15.95 40.73 33.41
C VAL A 131 -15.47 40.21 32.04
N LEU A 132 -15.31 41.08 31.06
CA LEU A 132 -14.85 40.69 29.74
C LEU A 132 -13.43 40.15 29.75
N VAL A 133 -12.51 40.77 30.47
CA VAL A 133 -11.10 40.39 30.52
C VAL A 133 -10.92 39.03 31.24
N ILE A 134 -11.59 38.83 32.38
CA ILE A 134 -11.49 37.57 33.18
C ILE A 134 -12.13 36.43 32.42
N SER A 135 -13.20 36.68 31.68
CA SER A 135 -13.93 35.63 30.95
C SER A 135 -13.34 35.31 29.58
N CYS A 136 -12.20 35.87 29.20
CA CYS A 136 -11.61 35.62 27.90
C CYS A 136 -11.21 34.11 27.74
N PRO A 137 -11.74 33.38 26.76
CA PRO A 137 -11.33 32.02 26.47
C PRO A 137 -10.00 31.94 25.68
N CYS A 138 -9.12 32.94 25.87
CA CYS A 138 -7.88 33.09 25.10
C CYS A 138 -6.98 31.83 25.17
N ALA A 139 -6.96 31.18 26.34
CA ALA A 139 -6.24 29.93 26.52
C ALA A 139 -6.74 28.80 25.58
N LEU A 140 -8.05 28.70 25.38
CA LEU A 140 -8.63 27.69 24.49
C LEU A 140 -8.28 27.96 23.02
N GLY A 141 -8.29 29.21 22.60
CA GLY A 141 -7.97 29.63 21.22
C GLY A 141 -6.49 29.45 20.84
N LEU A 142 -5.56 29.55 21.81
CA LEU A 142 -4.13 29.42 21.56
C LEU A 142 -3.57 28.03 21.88
N ALA A 143 -4.15 27.32 22.85
CA ALA A 143 -3.64 26.03 23.30
C ALA A 143 -3.65 24.96 22.19
N THR A 144 -4.74 24.89 21.42
CA THR A 144 -4.89 23.90 20.36
C THR A 144 -3.90 24.09 19.21
N PRO A 145 -3.74 25.29 18.60
CA PRO A 145 -2.72 25.51 17.58
C PRO A 145 -1.29 25.23 18.07
N VAL A 146 -0.98 25.62 19.30
CA VAL A 146 0.35 25.38 19.90
C VAL A 146 0.58 23.88 20.10
N ALA A 147 -0.41 23.14 20.63
CA ALA A 147 -0.29 21.70 20.82
C ALA A 147 -0.09 20.97 19.47
N ILE A 148 -0.83 21.35 18.42
CA ILE A 148 -0.67 20.81 17.08
C ILE A 148 0.72 21.11 16.52
N MET A 149 1.19 22.34 16.68
CA MET A 149 2.52 22.76 16.20
C MET A 149 3.64 21.97 16.90
N VAL A 150 3.54 21.80 18.23
CA VAL A 150 4.50 21.00 19.01
C VAL A 150 4.43 19.54 18.61
N GLY A 151 3.21 18.97 18.49
CA GLY A 151 3.01 17.59 18.07
C GLY A 151 3.58 17.30 16.68
N ASN A 152 3.33 18.18 15.71
CA ASN A 152 3.93 18.09 14.37
C ASN A 152 5.46 18.20 14.42
N GLY A 153 5.99 19.09 15.25
CA GLY A 153 7.43 19.24 15.43
C GLY A 153 8.11 18.01 16.02
N VAL A 154 7.47 17.36 17.00
CA VAL A 154 7.93 16.09 17.57
C VAL A 154 7.83 14.96 16.54
N GLY A 155 6.70 14.88 15.82
CA GLY A 155 6.53 13.92 14.73
C GLY A 155 7.62 14.06 13.67
N ALA A 156 7.85 15.27 13.16
CA ALA A 156 8.85 15.55 12.13
C ALA A 156 10.28 15.18 12.56
N LYS A 157 10.65 15.42 13.83
CA LYS A 157 11.94 14.98 14.39
C LYS A 157 12.13 13.46 14.38
N ASN A 158 11.04 12.71 14.41
CA ASN A 158 11.03 11.25 14.34
C ASN A 158 10.71 10.72 12.93
N GLY A 159 10.75 11.58 11.89
CA GLY A 159 10.48 11.18 10.52
C GLY A 159 9.00 11.04 10.19
N ILE A 160 8.08 11.44 11.07
CA ILE A 160 6.63 11.33 10.90
C ILE A 160 6.05 12.69 10.52
N LEU A 161 5.43 12.79 9.34
CA LEU A 161 4.78 14.01 8.88
C LEU A 161 3.27 13.82 8.84
N PHE A 162 2.54 14.55 9.70
CA PHE A 162 1.10 14.58 9.68
C PHE A 162 0.59 15.55 8.61
N LYS A 163 -0.23 15.09 7.69
CA LYS A 163 -0.81 15.94 6.64
C LYS A 163 -1.86 16.92 7.17
N THR A 164 -2.56 16.53 8.23
CA THR A 164 -3.63 17.35 8.82
C THR A 164 -3.57 17.33 10.34
N ALA A 165 -4.08 18.39 10.98
CA ALA A 165 -4.26 18.43 12.42
C ALA A 165 -5.22 17.35 12.94
N VAL A 166 -6.18 16.93 12.09
CA VAL A 166 -7.10 15.82 12.40
C VAL A 166 -6.32 14.52 12.54
N SER A 167 -5.42 14.23 11.60
CA SER A 167 -4.60 13.00 11.65
C SER A 167 -3.77 12.93 12.92
N LEU A 168 -3.20 14.05 13.36
CA LEU A 168 -2.44 14.11 14.62
C LEU A 168 -3.35 13.85 15.84
N GLU A 169 -4.53 14.46 15.89
CA GLU A 169 -5.47 14.31 16.99
C GLU A 169 -6.00 12.87 17.09
N GLU A 170 -6.39 12.29 15.96
CA GLU A 170 -6.99 10.95 15.90
C GLU A 170 -5.95 9.84 16.12
N THR A 171 -4.68 10.07 15.81
CA THR A 171 -3.61 9.09 16.02
C THR A 171 -3.53 8.61 17.49
N GLY A 172 -3.83 9.49 18.45
CA GLY A 172 -3.87 9.12 19.87
C GLY A 172 -5.10 8.32 20.31
N LYS A 173 -6.08 8.10 19.43
CA LYS A 173 -7.37 7.45 19.72
C LYS A 173 -7.58 6.18 18.92
N ILE A 174 -6.53 5.68 18.29
CA ILE A 174 -6.62 4.52 17.38
C ILE A 174 -6.80 3.25 18.21
N ASP A 175 -7.81 2.45 17.88
CA ASP A 175 -8.06 1.13 18.45
C ASP A 175 -7.63 0.01 17.51
N VAL A 176 -7.63 0.26 16.20
CA VAL A 176 -7.35 -0.71 15.13
C VAL A 176 -6.24 -0.20 14.24
N VAL A 177 -5.24 -1.04 13.99
CA VAL A 177 -4.14 -0.76 13.05
C VAL A 177 -4.25 -1.70 11.86
N VAL A 178 -4.33 -1.13 10.66
CA VAL A 178 -4.30 -1.88 9.41
C VAL A 178 -2.98 -1.60 8.71
N LEU A 179 -2.16 -2.63 8.54
CA LEU A 179 -0.83 -2.54 7.94
C LEU A 179 -0.84 -3.20 6.58
N ASP A 180 -0.30 -2.50 5.59
CA ASP A 180 -0.01 -3.14 4.30
C ASP A 180 1.10 -4.20 4.50
N LYS A 181 1.01 -5.30 3.73
CA LYS A 181 2.03 -6.35 3.77
C LYS A 181 3.29 -5.91 3.04
N THR A 182 3.12 -5.56 1.76
CA THR A 182 4.25 -5.40 0.82
C THR A 182 4.94 -4.05 1.00
N GLY A 183 6.23 -4.06 1.28
CA GLY A 183 7.02 -2.85 1.51
C GLY A 183 6.82 -2.19 2.89
N THR A 184 5.76 -2.54 3.64
CA THR A 184 5.51 -2.07 5.02
C THR A 184 5.97 -3.08 6.05
N ILE A 185 5.34 -4.25 6.12
CA ILE A 185 5.74 -5.36 7.00
C ILE A 185 6.92 -6.14 6.40
N THR A 186 6.93 -6.28 5.08
CA THR A 186 7.97 -6.95 4.32
C THR A 186 8.91 -5.94 3.64
N LYS A 187 10.02 -6.43 3.10
CA LYS A 187 11.02 -5.58 2.42
C LYS A 187 10.54 -5.02 1.06
N GLY A 188 9.42 -5.53 0.52
CA GLY A 188 8.87 -5.16 -0.79
C GLY A 188 9.73 -5.61 -1.96
N ARG A 189 10.66 -6.53 -1.71
CA ARG A 189 11.58 -7.09 -2.72
C ARG A 189 11.65 -8.60 -2.55
N PRO A 190 11.24 -9.39 -3.57
CA PRO A 190 11.39 -10.82 -3.53
C PRO A 190 12.84 -11.23 -3.31
N THR A 191 13.05 -12.26 -2.49
CA THR A 191 14.36 -12.85 -2.22
C THR A 191 14.24 -14.39 -2.26
N VAL A 192 15.30 -15.08 -2.64
CA VAL A 192 15.36 -16.55 -2.54
C VAL A 192 15.41 -16.91 -1.07
N THR A 193 14.45 -17.73 -0.62
CA THR A 193 14.36 -18.21 0.76
C THR A 193 14.79 -19.65 0.92
N ASP A 194 14.54 -20.50 -0.07
CA ASP A 194 14.87 -21.91 -0.02
C ASP A 194 15.32 -22.39 -1.40
N ILE A 195 16.30 -23.30 -1.42
CA ILE A 195 16.79 -23.97 -2.60
C ILE A 195 16.69 -25.48 -2.32
N LEU A 196 15.90 -26.18 -3.10
CA LEU A 196 15.69 -27.63 -2.97
C LEU A 196 16.15 -28.33 -4.26
N PRO A 197 17.39 -28.82 -4.31
CA PRO A 197 17.88 -29.55 -5.48
C PRO A 197 17.23 -30.92 -5.62
N GLY A 198 17.10 -31.39 -6.85
CA GLY A 198 16.76 -32.78 -7.15
C GLY A 198 17.89 -33.72 -6.73
N SER A 199 17.59 -35.02 -6.62
CA SER A 199 18.51 -36.04 -6.07
C SER A 199 19.84 -36.16 -6.81
N ALA A 200 19.93 -35.73 -8.05
CA ALA A 200 21.12 -35.81 -8.90
C ALA A 200 21.90 -34.50 -8.98
N PHE A 201 21.45 -33.42 -8.32
CA PHE A 201 22.01 -32.09 -8.45
C PHE A 201 22.33 -31.48 -7.09
N SER A 202 23.29 -30.56 -7.05
CA SER A 202 23.59 -29.73 -5.89
C SER A 202 22.84 -28.42 -5.92
N GLU A 203 22.74 -27.73 -4.76
CA GLU A 203 22.17 -26.39 -4.67
C GLU A 203 22.90 -25.38 -5.60
N SER A 204 24.22 -25.50 -5.65
CA SER A 204 25.05 -24.63 -6.49
C SER A 204 24.80 -24.84 -7.99
N GLU A 205 24.59 -26.09 -8.43
CA GLU A 205 24.26 -26.38 -9.83
C GLU A 205 22.86 -25.86 -10.18
N LEU A 206 21.87 -26.12 -9.32
CA LEU A 206 20.52 -25.60 -9.51
C LEU A 206 20.52 -24.06 -9.62
N LEU A 207 21.22 -23.38 -8.70
CA LEU A 207 21.29 -21.94 -8.70
C LEU A 207 22.07 -21.40 -9.93
N THR A 208 23.12 -22.13 -10.37
CA THR A 208 23.89 -21.76 -11.57
C THR A 208 23.02 -21.83 -12.84
N TYR A 209 22.28 -22.91 -13.03
CA TYR A 209 21.41 -23.05 -14.19
C TYR A 209 20.24 -22.05 -14.15
N ALA A 210 19.65 -21.84 -12.97
CA ALA A 210 18.63 -20.81 -12.79
C ALA A 210 19.16 -19.40 -13.11
N TYR A 211 20.37 -19.08 -12.63
CA TYR A 211 21.03 -17.80 -12.94
C TYR A 211 21.22 -17.58 -14.45
N ILE A 212 21.78 -18.59 -15.17
CA ILE A 212 22.01 -18.49 -16.61
C ILE A 212 20.69 -18.28 -17.37
N LEU A 213 19.65 -18.98 -16.95
CA LEU A 213 18.36 -18.95 -17.59
C LEU A 213 17.63 -17.61 -17.32
N GLU A 214 17.64 -17.13 -16.07
CA GLU A 214 16.96 -15.91 -15.65
C GLU A 214 17.71 -14.63 -16.01
N LYS A 215 18.98 -14.71 -16.41
CA LYS A 215 19.80 -13.53 -16.75
C LYS A 215 19.20 -12.66 -17.86
N LYS A 216 18.35 -13.22 -18.71
CA LYS A 216 17.63 -12.52 -19.78
C LYS A 216 16.17 -12.19 -19.46
N SER A 217 15.74 -12.49 -18.22
CA SER A 217 14.39 -12.24 -17.74
C SER A 217 14.34 -10.90 -16.97
N GLU A 218 13.34 -10.08 -17.25
CA GLU A 218 13.08 -8.83 -16.52
C GLU A 218 12.11 -9.02 -15.34
N HIS A 219 11.72 -10.28 -15.07
CA HIS A 219 10.75 -10.56 -14.01
C HIS A 219 11.35 -10.32 -12.62
N PRO A 220 10.61 -9.74 -11.64
CA PRO A 220 11.11 -9.51 -10.28
C PRO A 220 11.63 -10.75 -9.56
N LEU A 221 11.05 -11.93 -9.82
CA LEU A 221 11.54 -13.20 -9.28
C LEU A 221 12.91 -13.60 -9.88
N ALA A 222 13.17 -13.24 -11.14
CA ALA A 222 14.48 -13.41 -11.76
C ALA A 222 15.54 -12.59 -11.01
N HIS A 223 15.24 -11.33 -10.71
CA HIS A 223 16.15 -10.48 -9.94
C HIS A 223 16.52 -11.07 -8.57
N ALA A 224 15.58 -11.75 -7.91
CA ALA A 224 15.86 -12.46 -6.65
C ALA A 224 16.87 -13.58 -6.82
N ILE A 225 16.74 -14.37 -7.90
CA ILE A 225 17.66 -15.47 -8.23
C ILE A 225 19.04 -14.92 -8.62
N LEU A 226 19.09 -13.89 -9.47
CA LEU A 226 20.34 -13.25 -9.87
C LEU A 226 21.10 -12.70 -8.67
N LYS A 227 20.42 -12.00 -7.78
CA LYS A 227 21.03 -11.48 -6.56
C LYS A 227 21.54 -12.59 -5.65
N LYS A 228 20.78 -13.67 -5.46
CA LYS A 228 21.23 -14.81 -4.65
C LYS A 228 22.47 -15.48 -5.26
N ALA A 229 22.51 -15.62 -6.59
CA ALA A 229 23.67 -16.17 -7.29
C ALA A 229 24.93 -15.27 -7.14
N GLU A 230 24.75 -13.95 -7.15
CA GLU A 230 25.84 -12.98 -6.88
C GLU A 230 26.35 -13.10 -5.44
N GLU A 231 25.46 -13.25 -4.45
CA GLU A 231 25.82 -13.45 -3.04
C GLU A 231 26.60 -14.75 -2.83
N GLU A 232 26.28 -15.81 -3.57
CA GLU A 232 27.02 -17.09 -3.57
C GLU A 232 28.26 -17.11 -4.49
N ALA A 233 28.62 -15.92 -5.03
CA ALA A 233 29.76 -15.74 -5.93
C ALA A 233 29.75 -16.65 -7.17
N ILE A 234 28.57 -17.00 -7.68
CA ILE A 234 28.44 -17.79 -8.90
C ILE A 234 28.96 -16.97 -10.09
N GLN A 235 29.97 -17.47 -10.74
CA GLN A 235 30.54 -16.89 -11.94
C GLN A 235 30.50 -17.91 -13.09
N THR A 236 29.81 -17.56 -14.14
CA THR A 236 29.76 -18.36 -15.37
C THR A 236 29.84 -17.46 -16.60
N LYS A 237 30.51 -17.97 -17.63
CA LYS A 237 30.57 -17.37 -18.97
C LYS A 237 29.50 -17.95 -19.90
N GLU A 238 28.79 -18.95 -19.45
CA GLU A 238 27.73 -19.59 -20.23
C GLU A 238 26.52 -18.67 -20.36
N GLU A 239 25.89 -18.71 -21.51
CA GLU A 239 24.66 -17.97 -21.79
C GLU A 239 23.59 -18.88 -22.38
N ALA A 240 22.35 -18.61 -21.98
CA ALA A 240 21.22 -19.29 -22.58
C ALA A 240 21.03 -18.82 -24.05
N LYS A 241 21.01 -19.76 -24.98
CA LYS A 241 20.62 -19.57 -26.38
C LYS A 241 19.13 -19.88 -26.53
N ASN A 242 18.51 -19.43 -27.63
CA ASN A 242 17.11 -19.71 -27.95
C ASN A 242 16.17 -19.41 -26.78
N PHE A 243 16.47 -18.33 -26.03
CA PHE A 243 15.69 -17.92 -24.89
C PHE A 243 14.28 -17.52 -25.30
N THR A 244 13.28 -18.04 -24.59
CA THR A 244 11.86 -17.70 -24.81
C THR A 244 11.17 -17.60 -23.45
N ALA A 245 10.58 -16.44 -23.18
CA ALA A 245 9.70 -16.22 -22.03
C ALA A 245 8.24 -16.49 -22.43
N VAL A 246 7.56 -17.31 -21.62
CA VAL A 246 6.12 -17.62 -21.77
C VAL A 246 5.39 -16.88 -20.65
N SER A 247 4.74 -15.80 -21.00
CA SER A 247 4.07 -14.92 -20.02
C SER A 247 3.17 -15.71 -19.08
N GLY A 248 3.27 -15.41 -17.75
CA GLY A 248 2.51 -16.08 -16.71
C GLY A 248 2.85 -17.52 -16.41
N ASN A 249 3.77 -18.14 -17.13
CA ASN A 249 4.08 -19.58 -16.96
C ASN A 249 5.54 -19.83 -16.62
N GLY A 250 6.47 -19.29 -17.39
CA GLY A 250 7.89 -19.54 -17.21
C GLY A 250 8.71 -19.19 -18.44
N LEU A 251 9.91 -19.77 -18.52
CA LEU A 251 10.88 -19.49 -19.54
C LEU A 251 11.62 -20.75 -19.97
N THR A 252 12.18 -20.72 -21.16
CA THR A 252 12.99 -21.83 -21.72
C THR A 252 14.25 -21.28 -22.38
N GLY A 253 15.28 -22.08 -22.45
CA GLY A 253 16.52 -21.76 -23.15
C GLY A 253 17.38 -22.99 -23.36
N GLU A 254 18.47 -22.86 -24.11
CA GLU A 254 19.45 -23.92 -24.35
C GLU A 254 20.80 -23.51 -23.73
N ILE A 255 21.38 -24.37 -22.91
CA ILE A 255 22.68 -24.18 -22.27
C ILE A 255 23.51 -25.40 -22.56
N GLY A 256 24.69 -25.24 -23.18
CA GLY A 256 25.57 -26.33 -23.53
C GLY A 256 25.01 -27.41 -24.50
N GLY A 257 23.92 -27.10 -25.20
CA GLY A 257 23.20 -28.00 -26.11
C GLY A 257 22.01 -28.73 -25.48
N ASP A 258 21.80 -28.61 -24.17
CA ASP A 258 20.63 -29.10 -23.46
C ASP A 258 19.53 -28.07 -23.35
N LYS A 259 18.28 -28.54 -23.31
CA LYS A 259 17.12 -27.66 -23.13
C LYS A 259 16.83 -27.49 -21.65
N PHE A 260 16.73 -26.24 -21.21
CA PHE A 260 16.38 -25.90 -19.84
C PHE A 260 15.04 -25.17 -19.80
N PHE A 261 14.34 -25.32 -18.69
CA PHE A 261 13.14 -24.55 -18.40
C PHE A 261 13.14 -24.09 -16.95
N GLY A 262 12.45 -22.97 -16.70
CA GLY A 262 12.15 -22.44 -15.37
C GLY A 262 10.73 -21.92 -15.34
N GLY A 263 9.96 -22.13 -14.25
CA GLY A 263 8.60 -21.61 -14.19
C GLY A 263 7.76 -22.19 -13.06
N ASN A 264 6.44 -21.93 -13.14
CA ASN A 264 5.48 -22.42 -12.16
C ASN A 264 5.23 -23.94 -12.30
N LEU A 265 4.51 -24.53 -11.32
CA LEU A 265 4.20 -25.97 -11.30
C LEU A 265 3.56 -26.45 -12.60
N LYS A 266 2.54 -25.74 -13.09
CA LYS A 266 1.81 -26.09 -14.32
C LYS A 266 2.73 -26.12 -15.56
N PHE A 267 3.67 -25.20 -15.62
CA PHE A 267 4.65 -25.12 -16.70
C PHE A 267 5.66 -26.28 -16.65
N ALA A 268 6.06 -26.68 -15.44
CA ALA A 268 6.96 -27.81 -15.21
C ALA A 268 6.28 -29.17 -15.51
N GLU A 269 5.02 -29.37 -15.09
CA GLU A 269 4.25 -30.59 -15.35
C GLU A 269 4.06 -30.89 -16.85
N GLY A 270 4.02 -29.86 -17.66
CA GLY A 270 3.98 -29.99 -19.13
C GLY A 270 5.30 -30.45 -19.77
N ARG A 271 6.41 -30.58 -18.97
CA ARG A 271 7.76 -30.84 -19.47
C ARG A 271 8.48 -31.97 -18.77
N THR A 272 8.14 -32.25 -17.53
CA THR A 272 8.77 -33.29 -16.72
C THR A 272 7.78 -33.94 -15.77
N VAL A 273 8.13 -35.10 -15.25
CA VAL A 273 7.33 -35.79 -14.23
C VAL A 273 7.68 -35.21 -12.86
N ILE A 274 6.70 -34.61 -12.21
CA ILE A 274 6.84 -34.08 -10.85
C ILE A 274 6.41 -35.17 -9.86
N SER A 275 7.33 -35.62 -9.01
CA SER A 275 6.99 -36.59 -7.97
C SER A 275 6.05 -36.00 -6.91
N GLU A 276 5.28 -36.89 -6.26
CA GLU A 276 4.35 -36.50 -5.20
C GLU A 276 5.06 -35.82 -4.01
N ALA A 277 6.29 -36.25 -3.71
CA ALA A 277 7.11 -35.63 -2.65
C ALA A 277 7.47 -34.18 -2.99
N VAL A 278 7.88 -33.93 -4.23
CA VAL A 278 8.22 -32.58 -4.72
C VAL A 278 6.98 -31.68 -4.76
N ARG A 279 5.83 -32.23 -5.17
CA ARG A 279 4.56 -31.50 -5.16
C ARG A 279 4.17 -31.07 -3.74
N LYS A 280 4.21 -31.97 -2.76
CA LYS A 280 3.94 -31.67 -1.36
C LYS A 280 4.88 -30.61 -0.78
N GLN A 281 6.15 -30.66 -1.16
CA GLN A 281 7.12 -29.65 -0.72
C GLN A 281 6.80 -28.27 -1.31
N ALA A 282 6.42 -28.21 -2.58
CA ALA A 282 6.00 -26.95 -3.21
C ALA A 282 4.70 -26.39 -2.60
N GLU A 283 3.74 -27.27 -2.26
CA GLU A 283 2.53 -26.89 -1.54
C GLU A 283 2.84 -26.35 -0.13
N SER A 284 3.82 -26.95 0.56
CA SER A 284 4.30 -26.42 1.85
C SER A 284 4.87 -25.01 1.69
N PHE A 285 5.73 -24.79 0.71
CA PHE A 285 6.25 -23.45 0.42
C PHE A 285 5.12 -22.44 0.09
N ALA A 286 4.16 -22.84 -0.72
CA ALA A 286 3.02 -22.00 -1.06
C ALA A 286 2.15 -21.65 0.18
N SER A 287 1.95 -22.61 1.09
CA SER A 287 1.22 -22.39 2.35
C SER A 287 1.93 -21.42 3.29
N GLU A 288 3.25 -21.30 3.20
CA GLU A 288 4.09 -20.34 3.91
C GLU A 288 4.13 -18.96 3.20
N GLY A 289 3.40 -18.81 2.09
CA GLY A 289 3.37 -17.56 1.31
C GLY A 289 4.60 -17.36 0.41
N LYS A 290 5.35 -18.42 0.13
CA LYS A 290 6.48 -18.43 -0.80
C LYS A 290 6.01 -18.84 -2.20
N THR A 291 6.72 -18.41 -3.22
CA THR A 291 6.46 -18.75 -4.63
C THR A 291 7.49 -19.79 -5.06
N PRO A 292 7.12 -21.06 -5.22
CA PRO A 292 8.03 -22.10 -5.73
C PRO A 292 8.19 -21.99 -7.24
N LEU A 293 9.43 -21.91 -7.70
CA LEU A 293 9.84 -21.95 -9.10
C LEU A 293 10.56 -23.25 -9.39
N PHE A 294 10.10 -23.97 -10.41
CA PHE A 294 10.62 -25.26 -10.82
C PHE A 294 11.61 -25.09 -11.96
N PHE A 295 12.77 -25.70 -11.84
CA PHE A 295 13.80 -25.70 -12.88
C PHE A 295 14.07 -27.13 -13.34
N GLY A 296 14.24 -27.29 -14.66
CA GLY A 296 14.52 -28.59 -15.24
C GLY A 296 15.43 -28.53 -16.44
N ARG A 297 16.05 -29.68 -16.74
CA ARG A 297 16.95 -29.91 -17.88
C ARG A 297 16.39 -31.07 -18.69
N ASN A 298 16.11 -30.83 -19.97
CA ASN A 298 15.44 -31.78 -20.86
C ASN A 298 14.09 -32.22 -20.25
N GLU A 299 13.97 -33.46 -19.84
CA GLU A 299 12.78 -34.06 -19.20
C GLU A 299 13.00 -34.34 -17.69
N GLU A 300 14.13 -33.90 -17.11
CA GLU A 300 14.47 -34.10 -15.72
C GLU A 300 14.31 -32.82 -14.89
N LEU A 301 13.73 -32.96 -13.69
CA LEU A 301 13.64 -31.84 -12.73
C LEU A 301 14.98 -31.64 -12.03
N ILE A 302 15.60 -30.48 -12.15
CA ILE A 302 16.82 -30.08 -11.43
C ILE A 302 16.49 -29.72 -9.99
N GLY A 303 15.37 -29.07 -9.74
CA GLY A 303 14.95 -28.70 -8.41
C GLY A 303 13.94 -27.55 -8.36
N ILE A 304 13.73 -27.06 -7.14
CA ILE A 304 12.82 -25.94 -6.82
C ILE A 304 13.62 -24.83 -6.15
N ILE A 305 13.37 -23.60 -6.55
CA ILE A 305 13.81 -22.38 -5.84
C ILE A 305 12.57 -21.67 -5.34
N ALA A 306 12.44 -21.50 -4.02
CA ALA A 306 11.34 -20.73 -3.43
C ALA A 306 11.75 -19.28 -3.22
N VAL A 307 10.90 -18.38 -3.64
CA VAL A 307 11.10 -16.94 -3.55
C VAL A 307 9.96 -16.33 -2.75
N ALA A 308 10.27 -15.45 -1.81
CA ALA A 308 9.27 -14.71 -1.03
C ALA A 308 9.72 -13.28 -0.73
N ASP A 309 8.75 -12.43 -0.45
CA ASP A 309 9.01 -11.13 0.14
C ASP A 309 9.12 -11.30 1.66
N ILE A 310 10.35 -11.12 2.18
CA ILE A 310 10.67 -11.41 3.57
C ILE A 310 10.25 -10.27 4.51
N ILE A 311 9.82 -10.64 5.71
CA ILE A 311 9.47 -9.70 6.78
C ILE A 311 10.70 -8.88 7.17
N LYS A 312 10.54 -7.57 7.38
CA LYS A 312 11.60 -6.70 7.91
C LYS A 312 11.95 -7.12 9.35
N GLU A 313 13.20 -6.96 9.71
CA GLU A 313 13.72 -7.38 11.03
C GLU A 313 13.07 -6.62 12.20
N ASP A 314 12.70 -5.36 11.98
CA ASP A 314 12.05 -4.47 12.95
C ASP A 314 10.52 -4.64 13.03
N SER A 315 9.86 -5.21 12.02
CA SER A 315 8.40 -5.35 11.99
C SER A 315 7.82 -6.14 13.16
N PRO A 316 8.41 -7.28 13.63
CA PRO A 316 7.90 -7.98 14.80
C PRO A 316 7.99 -7.16 16.09
N GLN A 317 9.01 -6.30 16.21
CA GLN A 317 9.16 -5.39 17.35
C GLN A 317 8.10 -4.29 17.29
N ALA A 318 7.95 -3.63 16.14
CA ALA A 318 6.96 -2.58 15.93
C ALA A 318 5.53 -3.06 16.27
N VAL A 319 5.15 -4.26 15.82
CA VAL A 319 3.84 -4.84 16.16
C VAL A 319 3.70 -5.08 17.67
N ARG A 320 4.77 -5.54 18.36
CA ARG A 320 4.74 -5.70 19.81
C ARG A 320 4.59 -4.36 20.56
N GLU A 321 5.28 -3.33 20.10
CA GLU A 321 5.20 -1.99 20.69
C GLU A 321 3.79 -1.40 20.54
N LEU A 322 3.19 -1.52 19.36
CA LEU A 322 1.81 -1.09 19.12
C LEU A 322 0.82 -1.84 20.02
N LYS A 323 0.99 -3.16 20.22
CA LYS A 323 0.18 -3.93 21.18
C LYS A 323 0.33 -3.44 22.62
N ASN A 324 1.55 -3.11 23.04
CA ASN A 324 1.82 -2.59 24.37
C ASN A 324 1.21 -1.19 24.60
N MET A 325 0.99 -0.43 23.53
CA MET A 325 0.26 0.86 23.57
C MET A 325 -1.25 0.70 23.69
N GLY A 326 -1.77 -0.53 23.75
CA GLY A 326 -3.19 -0.81 23.94
C GLY A 326 -3.95 -1.07 22.62
N MET A 327 -3.26 -1.19 21.50
CA MET A 327 -3.88 -1.54 20.21
C MET A 327 -4.14 -3.05 20.19
N ASN A 328 -5.41 -3.43 20.24
CA ASN A 328 -5.80 -4.83 20.41
C ASN A 328 -6.13 -5.54 19.09
N GLU A 329 -6.38 -4.80 18.01
CA GLU A 329 -6.73 -5.37 16.72
C GLU A 329 -5.73 -4.96 15.64
N PHE A 330 -5.11 -5.97 15.02
CA PHE A 330 -4.18 -5.81 13.90
C PHE A 330 -4.72 -6.53 12.69
N GLN A 331 -4.74 -5.86 11.55
CA GLN A 331 -5.05 -6.45 10.26
C GLN A 331 -3.91 -6.21 9.29
N ILE A 332 -3.46 -7.27 8.62
CA ILE A 332 -2.47 -7.16 7.54
C ILE A 332 -3.23 -7.23 6.23
N MET A 333 -3.08 -6.19 5.42
CA MET A 333 -3.67 -6.12 4.09
C MET A 333 -2.73 -6.76 3.07
N THR A 334 -3.30 -7.55 2.16
CA THR A 334 -2.62 -8.03 0.96
C THR A 334 -3.47 -7.63 -0.25
N SER A 335 -2.87 -7.50 -1.43
CA SER A 335 -3.59 -7.18 -2.67
C SER A 335 -4.70 -8.19 -3.02
N ASN A 336 -4.57 -9.44 -2.56
CA ASN A 336 -5.56 -10.50 -2.74
C ASN A 336 -6.42 -10.67 -1.48
N PHE A 337 -7.48 -9.87 -1.37
CA PHE A 337 -8.46 -10.03 -0.30
C PHE A 337 -9.36 -11.24 -0.52
N TYR A 338 -9.39 -12.16 0.44
CA TYR A 338 -10.49 -13.10 0.52
C TYR A 338 -11.78 -12.36 0.92
N PRO A 339 -12.96 -12.76 0.39
CA PRO A 339 -14.24 -12.09 0.67
C PRO A 339 -14.55 -11.88 2.16
N GLU A 340 -14.13 -12.83 2.99
CA GLU A 340 -14.32 -12.79 4.45
C GLU A 340 -13.48 -11.69 5.13
N GLN A 341 -12.26 -11.46 4.66
CA GLN A 341 -11.39 -10.39 5.18
C GLN A 341 -11.94 -9.01 4.78
N LYS A 342 -12.47 -8.89 3.54
CA LYS A 342 -13.13 -7.68 3.07
C LYS A 342 -14.34 -7.31 3.94
N ALA A 343 -15.14 -8.29 4.33
CA ALA A 343 -16.31 -8.07 5.20
C ALA A 343 -15.90 -7.57 6.61
N ARG A 344 -14.85 -8.15 7.22
CA ARG A 344 -14.33 -7.72 8.53
C ARG A 344 -13.77 -6.30 8.50
N ILE A 345 -13.02 -5.95 7.45
CA ILE A 345 -12.49 -4.60 7.25
C ILE A 345 -13.66 -3.61 7.08
N GLN A 346 -14.67 -3.92 6.26
CA GLN A 346 -15.84 -3.07 6.10
C GLN A 346 -16.62 -2.88 7.41
N GLU A 347 -16.71 -3.90 8.26
CA GLU A 347 -17.37 -3.79 9.54
C GLU A 347 -16.57 -2.90 10.52
N SER A 348 -15.24 -3.03 10.56
CA SER A 348 -14.36 -2.16 11.32
C SER A 348 -14.43 -0.70 10.84
N TRP A 349 -14.47 -0.48 9.52
CA TRP A 349 -14.69 0.83 8.92
C TRP A 349 -16.04 1.46 9.31
N LYS A 350 -17.13 0.68 9.32
CA LYS A 350 -18.44 1.15 9.75
C LYS A 350 -18.45 1.57 11.23
N ARG A 351 -17.70 0.88 12.09
CA ARG A 351 -17.56 1.26 13.51
C ARG A 351 -16.77 2.56 13.69
N LEU A 352 -15.69 2.75 12.92
CA LEU A 352 -14.78 3.90 13.07
C LEU A 352 -15.33 5.20 12.46
N PHE A 353 -16.02 5.14 11.33
CA PHE A 353 -16.39 6.33 10.56
C PHE A 353 -17.90 6.60 10.45
N GLY A 354 -18.73 5.77 11.09
CA GLY A 354 -20.20 5.91 11.06
C GLY A 354 -20.80 5.69 9.66
N HIS A 355 -22.16 5.62 9.59
CA HIS A 355 -22.92 5.28 8.37
C HIS A 355 -22.79 6.28 7.20
N GLN A 356 -22.10 7.42 7.35
CA GLN A 356 -22.13 8.50 6.34
C GLN A 356 -21.00 8.48 5.31
N GLN A 357 -20.04 7.57 5.41
CA GLN A 357 -18.99 7.38 4.39
C GLN A 357 -18.73 5.91 4.03
N ALA A 358 -19.76 5.08 4.09
CA ALA A 358 -19.75 3.86 3.30
C ALA A 358 -19.86 4.29 1.84
N ILE A 359 -18.73 4.56 1.20
CA ILE A 359 -18.63 4.66 -0.24
C ILE A 359 -19.28 3.37 -0.75
N GLU A 360 -20.32 3.52 -1.52
CA GLU A 360 -20.91 2.45 -2.30
C GLU A 360 -19.77 1.80 -3.12
N ALA A 361 -19.20 0.75 -2.58
CA ALA A 361 -18.37 -0.16 -3.34
C ALA A 361 -19.32 -1.01 -4.17
N GLY A 362 -20.02 -0.37 -5.07
CA GLY A 362 -20.62 -1.00 -6.21
C GLY A 362 -19.53 -1.14 -7.25
N ASP A 363 -19.30 -2.38 -7.55
CA ASP A 363 -18.58 -2.89 -8.70
C ASP A 363 -17.10 -3.28 -8.50
N ASN A 364 -16.82 -4.46 -9.02
CA ASN A 364 -15.68 -5.36 -8.99
C ASN A 364 -14.31 -4.79 -9.40
N SER A 365 -13.90 -3.62 -8.94
CA SER A 365 -12.57 -3.09 -9.21
C SER A 365 -12.00 -2.40 -7.97
N GLY A 366 -11.04 -3.05 -7.35
CA GLY A 366 -10.04 -2.44 -6.50
C GLY A 366 -10.55 -1.76 -5.24
N VAL A 367 -10.36 -2.42 -4.09
CA VAL A 367 -10.38 -1.71 -2.80
C VAL A 367 -9.22 -0.73 -2.84
N HIS A 368 -9.53 0.53 -3.13
CA HIS A 368 -8.57 1.60 -3.00
C HIS A 368 -8.32 1.80 -1.51
N SER A 369 -7.10 1.51 -1.09
CA SER A 369 -6.59 1.85 0.22
C SER A 369 -6.77 3.36 0.43
N VAL A 370 -7.65 3.75 1.32
CA VAL A 370 -7.55 5.07 1.92
C VAL A 370 -6.32 5.00 2.81
N GLN A 371 -5.19 5.38 2.27
CA GLN A 371 -4.01 5.65 3.07
C GLN A 371 -4.33 6.83 3.97
N ALA A 372 -4.66 6.57 5.22
CA ALA A 372 -4.41 7.54 6.26
C ALA A 372 -2.91 7.86 6.17
N GLY A 373 -2.57 9.06 5.73
CA GLY A 373 -1.21 9.39 5.30
C GLY A 373 -0.21 9.42 6.44
N LEU A 374 0.31 8.25 6.76
CA LEU A 374 1.59 8.06 7.42
C LEU A 374 2.56 7.64 6.31
N TRP A 375 3.32 8.60 5.81
CA TRP A 375 4.47 8.31 4.96
C TRP A 375 5.69 8.32 5.87
N CYS A 376 6.36 7.19 5.99
CA CYS A 376 7.74 7.13 6.43
C CYS A 376 8.65 7.45 5.25
#